data_20085582d526e7d2276102e54ca089df
#
_entry.id   20085582d526e7d2276102e54ca089df
#
_cell.length_a   1.000
_cell.length_b   1.000
_cell.length_c   1.000
_cell.angle_alpha   90.00
_cell.angle_beta   90.00
_cell.angle_gamma   90.00
#
_symmetry.space_group_name_H-M   'P 1'
#
loop_
_entity.id
_entity.type
_entity.pdbx_description
1 polymer ?
#
loop_
_entity_poly.entity_id
_entity_poly.type
_entity_poly.pdbx_seq_one_letter_code
_entity_poly.pdbx_strand_id
1 'polypeptide(L)'
;FNDLGVNTIWLSPITQNPNDAWGLYPDPKTTFSGYHGYWPIFLTKIDDRFGTEDDLRKLLDYSHSNNINVILDYVANHMHIDSPTLRENPDWTTPDTTPDGRPNFELWDEFRLTTWFDRHIPTLDLEREEVYMPMTDSALFWLENFKFDGFRHDATKHIPEVFWRTLTSKIRERISDRTIYQIGETYGSPMLIDSYVRNGMLDAQFDF
;
A
#
# COMPACT_ATOMS: atom_id res chain seq x y z
N PHE A 1 24.68 4.33 7.31
CA PHE A 1 24.23 3.22 6.45
C PHE A 1 25.34 2.75 5.51
N ASN A 2 26.07 3.66 4.82
CA ASN A 2 27.13 3.28 3.90
C ASN A 2 28.20 2.39 4.55
N ASP A 3 28.63 2.73 5.77
CA ASP A 3 29.65 1.95 6.51
C ASP A 3 29.19 0.53 6.86
N LEU A 4 27.86 0.28 6.82
CA LEU A 4 27.25 -1.04 7.04
C LEU A 4 27.02 -1.81 5.73
N GLY A 5 27.35 -1.20 4.57
CA GLY A 5 27.12 -1.80 3.26
C GLY A 5 25.63 -1.80 2.82
N VAL A 6 24.79 -0.97 3.45
CA VAL A 6 23.38 -0.81 3.07
C VAL A 6 23.31 -0.02 1.76
N ASN A 7 22.62 -0.56 0.77
CA ASN A 7 22.42 0.05 -0.54
C ASN A 7 20.95 0.40 -0.87
N THR A 8 20.04 0.02 0.00
CA THR A 8 18.61 0.32 -0.18
C THR A 8 17.95 0.56 1.18
N ILE A 9 17.13 1.58 1.26
CA ILE A 9 16.29 1.90 2.42
C ILE A 9 14.84 1.65 2.05
N TRP A 10 14.11 0.96 2.90
CA TRP A 10 12.66 0.86 2.86
C TRP A 10 12.08 1.85 3.87
N LEU A 11 11.37 2.87 3.36
CA LEU A 11 10.62 3.81 4.19
C LEU A 11 9.26 3.22 4.54
N SER A 12 8.90 3.23 5.82
CA SER A 12 7.52 2.99 6.27
C SER A 12 6.54 3.91 5.55
N PRO A 13 5.22 3.60 5.53
CA PRO A 13 4.26 4.44 4.82
C PRO A 13 4.29 5.89 5.30
N ILE A 14 4.40 6.82 4.36
CA ILE A 14 4.49 8.27 4.63
C ILE A 14 3.19 9.02 4.33
N THR A 15 2.16 8.34 3.90
CA THR A 15 0.87 8.92 3.57
C THR A 15 0.14 9.43 4.79
N GLN A 16 -0.72 10.45 4.61
CA GLN A 16 -1.48 11.05 5.70
C GLN A 16 -2.39 10.03 6.39
N ASN A 17 -2.21 9.86 7.68
CA ASN A 17 -2.99 9.00 8.57
C ASN A 17 -3.84 9.84 9.56
N PRO A 18 -4.85 9.25 10.24
CA PRO A 18 -5.66 9.98 11.22
C PRO A 18 -4.81 10.45 12.41
N ASN A 19 -5.20 11.59 12.97
CA ASN A 19 -4.60 12.11 14.21
C ASN A 19 -5.19 11.43 15.45
N ASP A 20 -6.44 10.99 15.35
CA ASP A 20 -7.15 10.34 16.44
C ASP A 20 -6.74 8.87 16.59
N ALA A 21 -6.89 8.36 17.80
CA ALA A 21 -6.69 6.96 18.10
C ALA A 21 -8.00 6.17 17.91
N TRP A 22 -7.87 4.95 17.39
CA TRP A 22 -8.99 4.08 17.04
C TRP A 22 -8.91 2.75 17.78
N GLY A 23 -10.06 2.23 18.16
CA GLY A 23 -10.16 0.90 18.77
C GLY A 23 -10.11 -0.20 17.72
N LEU A 24 -9.43 -1.31 18.03
CA LEU A 24 -9.30 -2.45 17.13
C LEU A 24 -10.42 -3.48 17.29
N TYR A 25 -10.77 -4.13 16.20
CA TYR A 25 -11.66 -5.30 16.23
C TYR A 25 -10.96 -6.48 16.95
N PRO A 26 -11.66 -7.33 17.72
CA PRO A 26 -13.09 -7.23 18.09
C PRO A 26 -13.35 -6.36 19.33
N ASP A 27 -12.33 -5.98 20.11
CA ASP A 27 -12.46 -5.19 21.34
C ASP A 27 -11.94 -3.75 21.17
N PRO A 28 -12.83 -2.78 20.93
CA PRO A 28 -12.44 -1.39 20.67
C PRO A 28 -12.04 -0.59 21.93
N LYS A 29 -11.94 -1.22 23.11
CA LYS A 29 -11.57 -0.50 24.34
C LYS A 29 -10.13 -0.06 24.37
N THR A 30 -9.22 -0.82 23.75
CA THR A 30 -7.83 -0.42 23.59
C THR A 30 -7.70 0.32 22.27
N THR A 31 -7.20 1.56 22.32
CA THR A 31 -7.06 2.41 21.15
C THR A 31 -5.60 2.58 20.75
N PHE A 32 -5.35 2.69 19.46
CA PHE A 32 -4.05 2.90 18.85
C PHE A 32 -4.11 4.11 17.92
N SER A 33 -3.01 4.84 17.78
CA SER A 33 -2.90 5.92 16.81
C SER A 33 -2.34 5.41 15.48
N GLY A 34 -2.62 6.11 14.38
CA GLY A 34 -2.10 5.77 13.05
C GLY A 34 -0.64 6.14 12.81
N TYR A 35 0.20 6.25 13.87
CA TYR A 35 1.63 6.64 13.76
C TYR A 35 2.45 5.75 12.84
N HIS A 36 2.03 4.49 12.69
CA HIS A 36 2.71 3.49 11.86
C HIS A 36 2.52 3.71 10.36
N GLY A 37 1.55 4.53 9.93
CA GLY A 37 1.33 4.87 8.51
C GLY A 37 0.36 3.96 7.74
N TYR A 38 -0.12 2.86 8.33
CA TYR A 38 -0.95 1.87 7.63
C TYR A 38 -2.47 2.17 7.63
N TRP A 39 -2.89 3.36 8.00
CA TRP A 39 -4.30 3.79 7.96
C TRP A 39 -4.48 5.03 7.07
N PRO A 40 -4.18 4.97 5.76
CA PRO A 40 -4.13 6.14 4.91
C PRO A 40 -5.50 6.81 4.76
N ILE A 41 -5.57 8.11 5.04
CA ILE A 41 -6.70 8.99 4.71
C ILE A 41 -6.53 9.52 3.29
N PHE A 42 -5.31 9.89 2.91
CA PHE A 42 -4.93 10.31 1.57
C PHE A 42 -3.78 9.45 1.06
N LEU A 43 -3.87 8.99 -0.17
CA LEU A 43 -2.84 8.14 -0.79
C LEU A 43 -1.70 8.92 -1.47
N THR A 44 -1.90 10.24 -1.68
CA THR A 44 -0.97 11.11 -2.43
C THR A 44 -0.50 12.33 -1.62
N LYS A 45 -0.79 12.37 -0.33
CA LYS A 45 -0.36 13.44 0.57
C LYS A 45 0.60 12.88 1.63
N ILE A 46 1.73 13.56 1.84
CA ILE A 46 2.64 13.26 2.95
C ILE A 46 1.93 13.60 4.27
N ASP A 47 2.10 12.76 5.27
CA ASP A 47 1.61 13.00 6.63
C ASP A 47 2.30 14.25 7.22
N ASP A 48 1.51 15.18 7.67
CA ASP A 48 1.97 16.48 8.20
C ASP A 48 2.95 16.33 9.39
N ARG A 49 2.96 15.15 10.03
CA ARG A 49 3.88 14.81 11.14
C ARG A 49 5.29 14.46 10.67
N PHE A 50 5.47 14.07 9.40
CA PHE A 50 6.77 13.64 8.87
C PHE A 50 7.54 14.75 8.18
N GLY A 51 6.86 15.79 7.68
CA GLY A 51 7.47 16.90 7.00
C GLY A 51 6.77 17.27 5.69
N THR A 52 7.52 17.90 4.79
CA THR A 52 7.02 18.44 3.53
C THR A 52 7.53 17.64 2.33
N GLU A 53 6.95 17.92 1.16
CA GLU A 53 7.47 17.38 -0.11
C GLU A 53 8.94 17.76 -0.35
N ASP A 54 9.34 18.98 0.03
CA ASP A 54 10.74 19.43 -0.10
C ASP A 54 11.67 18.64 0.81
N ASP A 55 11.22 18.25 1.99
CA ASP A 55 12.01 17.42 2.90
C ASP A 55 12.16 15.99 2.34
N LEU A 56 11.09 15.45 1.74
CA LEU A 56 11.17 14.17 1.04
C LEU A 56 12.13 14.23 -0.15
N ARG A 57 12.07 15.28 -0.97
CA ARG A 57 13.00 15.44 -2.10
C ARG A 57 14.46 15.50 -1.63
N LYS A 58 14.75 16.25 -0.56
CA LYS A 58 16.08 16.30 0.05
C LYS A 58 16.55 14.94 0.54
N LEU A 59 15.66 14.16 1.17
CA LEU A 59 15.97 12.79 1.62
C LEU A 59 16.37 11.90 0.45
N LEU A 60 15.59 11.91 -0.64
CA LEU A 60 15.84 11.10 -1.82
C LEU A 60 17.14 11.52 -2.51
N ASP A 61 17.35 12.82 -2.74
CA ASP A 61 18.57 13.35 -3.36
C ASP A 61 19.83 13.03 -2.53
N TYR A 62 19.73 13.15 -1.19
CA TYR A 62 20.83 12.79 -0.29
C TYR A 62 21.13 11.28 -0.33
N SER A 63 20.10 10.44 -0.33
CA SER A 63 20.25 8.98 -0.41
C SER A 63 20.93 8.60 -1.72
N HIS A 64 20.45 9.11 -2.86
CA HIS A 64 21.02 8.83 -4.17
C HIS A 64 22.46 9.33 -4.30
N SER A 65 22.79 10.51 -3.75
CA SER A 65 24.17 11.00 -3.74
C SER A 65 25.15 10.12 -2.96
N ASN A 66 24.62 9.25 -2.09
CA ASN A 66 25.35 8.25 -1.32
C ASN A 66 25.17 6.81 -1.86
N ASN A 67 24.68 6.65 -3.10
CA ASN A 67 24.42 5.35 -3.73
C ASN A 67 23.45 4.46 -2.93
N ILE A 68 22.46 5.06 -2.27
CA ILE A 68 21.41 4.36 -1.54
C ILE A 68 20.09 4.55 -2.29
N ASN A 69 19.48 3.46 -2.71
CA ASN A 69 18.13 3.43 -3.25
C ASN A 69 17.11 3.63 -2.14
N VAL A 70 15.94 4.15 -2.48
CA VAL A 70 14.83 4.33 -1.53
C VAL A 70 13.55 3.75 -2.12
N ILE A 71 12.96 2.76 -1.45
CA ILE A 71 11.66 2.21 -1.78
C ILE A 71 10.62 2.65 -0.76
N LEU A 72 9.40 2.91 -1.24
CA LEU A 72 8.29 3.36 -0.43
C LEU A 72 7.39 2.18 -0.04
N ASP A 73 7.04 2.08 1.24
CA ASP A 73 5.96 1.20 1.67
C ASP A 73 4.61 1.76 1.20
N TYR A 74 3.89 1.03 0.37
CA TYR A 74 2.65 1.48 -0.22
C TYR A 74 1.46 0.61 0.20
N VAL A 75 0.46 1.26 0.82
CA VAL A 75 -0.78 0.64 1.28
C VAL A 75 -1.85 0.84 0.22
N ALA A 76 -2.22 -0.22 -0.51
CA ALA A 76 -3.22 -0.16 -1.57
C ALA A 76 -4.53 -0.88 -1.23
N ASN A 77 -4.50 -1.84 -0.29
CA ASN A 77 -5.64 -2.69 0.01
C ASN A 77 -6.84 -1.95 0.61
N HIS A 78 -6.58 -0.93 1.40
CA HIS A 78 -7.61 -0.25 2.20
C HIS A 78 -7.32 1.22 2.39
N MET A 79 -8.33 1.97 2.81
CA MET A 79 -8.20 3.35 3.26
C MET A 79 -8.95 3.52 4.58
N HIS A 80 -8.57 4.55 5.35
CA HIS A 80 -9.30 4.91 6.56
C HIS A 80 -10.69 5.48 6.24
N ILE A 81 -11.70 5.18 7.06
CA ILE A 81 -13.10 5.65 6.86
C ILE A 81 -13.23 7.18 6.80
N ASP A 82 -12.27 7.92 7.36
CA ASP A 82 -12.22 9.38 7.26
C ASP A 82 -11.70 9.89 5.91
N SER A 83 -11.31 8.99 5.00
CA SER A 83 -10.87 9.37 3.67
C SER A 83 -11.97 10.12 2.90
N PRO A 84 -11.68 11.31 2.36
CA PRO A 84 -12.61 12.00 1.45
C PRO A 84 -12.97 11.15 0.24
N THR A 85 -12.01 10.37 -0.29
CA THR A 85 -12.24 9.46 -1.41
C THR A 85 -13.34 8.44 -1.11
N LEU A 86 -13.35 7.84 0.09
CA LEU A 86 -14.39 6.90 0.49
C LEU A 86 -15.73 7.59 0.78
N ARG A 87 -15.71 8.81 1.29
CA ARG A 87 -16.95 9.58 1.49
C ARG A 87 -17.64 9.94 0.17
N GLU A 88 -16.84 10.22 -0.86
CA GLU A 88 -17.33 10.50 -2.22
C GLU A 88 -17.75 9.23 -2.98
N ASN A 89 -17.14 8.09 -2.65
CA ASN A 89 -17.35 6.79 -3.31
C ASN A 89 -17.59 5.69 -2.26
N PRO A 90 -18.72 5.71 -1.54
CA PRO A 90 -18.96 4.78 -0.43
C PRO A 90 -19.14 3.32 -0.89
N ASP A 91 -19.40 3.09 -2.17
CA ASP A 91 -19.52 1.78 -2.80
C ASP A 91 -18.19 1.19 -3.30
N TRP A 92 -17.06 1.88 -3.07
CA TRP A 92 -15.72 1.38 -3.45
C TRP A 92 -15.16 0.35 -2.50
N THR A 93 -15.83 0.07 -1.38
CA THR A 93 -15.40 -0.92 -0.41
C THR A 93 -16.11 -2.26 -0.59
N THR A 94 -15.44 -3.32 -0.25
CA THR A 94 -16.06 -4.64 -0.14
C THR A 94 -17.07 -4.67 1.02
N PRO A 95 -18.04 -5.61 1.03
CA PRO A 95 -18.97 -5.73 2.15
C PRO A 95 -18.27 -6.12 3.46
N ASP A 96 -18.69 -5.51 4.57
CA ASP A 96 -18.28 -5.86 5.93
C ASP A 96 -18.92 -7.16 6.46
N THR A 97 -19.72 -7.79 5.63
CA THR A 97 -20.44 -9.01 5.93
C THR A 97 -20.23 -10.02 4.80
N THR A 98 -19.91 -11.26 5.15
CA THR A 98 -19.73 -12.36 4.20
C THR A 98 -21.09 -12.80 3.60
N PRO A 99 -21.10 -13.53 2.46
CA PRO A 99 -22.33 -14.03 1.86
C PRO A 99 -23.20 -14.93 2.77
N ASP A 100 -22.58 -15.58 3.77
CA ASP A 100 -23.26 -16.41 4.77
C ASP A 100 -23.67 -15.64 6.04
N GLY A 101 -23.51 -14.30 6.04
CA GLY A 101 -23.98 -13.41 7.10
C GLY A 101 -23.05 -13.24 8.30
N ARG A 102 -21.80 -13.73 8.22
CA ARG A 102 -20.78 -13.48 9.26
C ARG A 102 -20.12 -12.12 9.08
N PRO A 103 -19.61 -11.48 10.15
CA PRO A 103 -18.70 -10.33 10.02
C PRO A 103 -17.48 -10.68 9.16
N ASN A 104 -17.17 -9.84 8.17
CA ASN A 104 -16.08 -10.06 7.23
C ASN A 104 -14.79 -9.33 7.70
N PHE A 105 -14.33 -9.67 8.90
CA PHE A 105 -13.11 -9.13 9.50
C PHE A 105 -12.11 -10.24 9.76
N GLU A 106 -10.84 -9.99 9.45
CA GLU A 106 -9.71 -10.89 9.73
C GLU A 106 -9.85 -12.32 9.14
N LEU A 107 -10.65 -12.47 8.08
CA LEU A 107 -10.81 -13.74 7.36
C LEU A 107 -9.74 -13.90 6.27
N TRP A 108 -8.49 -13.83 6.69
CA TRP A 108 -7.28 -13.63 5.86
C TRP A 108 -7.06 -14.63 4.73
N ASP A 109 -7.56 -15.85 4.87
CA ASP A 109 -7.39 -16.91 3.89
C ASP A 109 -8.70 -17.24 3.16
N GLU A 110 -9.81 -17.28 3.88
CA GLU A 110 -11.13 -17.65 3.34
C GLU A 110 -11.69 -16.55 2.41
N PHE A 111 -11.56 -15.28 2.81
CA PHE A 111 -12.06 -14.11 2.09
C PHE A 111 -10.95 -13.10 1.80
N ARG A 112 -9.78 -13.59 1.38
CA ARG A 112 -8.55 -12.79 1.27
C ARG A 112 -8.67 -11.50 0.45
N LEU A 113 -9.55 -11.45 -0.56
CA LEU A 113 -9.73 -10.27 -1.43
C LEU A 113 -10.83 -9.31 -0.93
N THR A 114 -11.59 -9.70 0.10
CA THR A 114 -12.75 -8.91 0.55
C THR A 114 -12.76 -8.64 2.04
N THR A 115 -11.97 -9.37 2.83
CA THR A 115 -11.96 -9.21 4.28
C THR A 115 -11.40 -7.86 4.70
N TRP A 116 -12.06 -7.21 5.65
CA TRP A 116 -11.57 -5.98 6.24
C TRP A 116 -10.53 -6.27 7.32
N PHE A 117 -9.51 -5.44 7.40
CA PHE A 117 -8.48 -5.55 8.42
C PHE A 117 -8.97 -4.99 9.76
N ASP A 118 -9.83 -3.98 9.71
CA ASP A 118 -10.54 -3.45 10.86
C ASP A 118 -11.75 -2.62 10.40
N ARG A 119 -12.63 -2.26 11.35
CA ARG A 119 -13.84 -1.46 11.08
C ARG A 119 -13.57 -0.09 10.51
N HIS A 120 -12.44 0.51 10.88
CA HIS A 120 -12.05 1.85 10.45
C HIS A 120 -11.14 1.85 9.21
N ILE A 121 -10.77 0.69 8.69
CA ILE A 121 -9.95 0.51 7.48
C ILE A 121 -10.59 -0.49 6.51
N PRO A 122 -11.74 -0.11 5.91
CA PRO A 122 -12.44 -0.94 4.94
C PRO A 122 -11.56 -1.31 3.75
N THR A 123 -11.65 -2.56 3.34
CA THR A 123 -10.96 -3.08 2.15
C THR A 123 -11.62 -2.53 0.89
N LEU A 124 -10.81 -2.05 -0.05
CA LEU A 124 -11.27 -1.57 -1.35
C LEU A 124 -11.63 -2.74 -2.28
N ASP A 125 -12.70 -2.60 -3.06
CA ASP A 125 -13.08 -3.57 -4.08
C ASP A 125 -12.22 -3.40 -5.35
N LEU A 126 -10.96 -3.82 -5.23
CA LEU A 126 -9.95 -3.67 -6.28
C LEU A 126 -10.13 -4.64 -7.47
N GLU A 127 -11.20 -5.44 -7.51
CA GLU A 127 -11.58 -6.19 -8.71
C GLU A 127 -12.37 -5.31 -9.70
N ARG A 128 -12.92 -4.18 -9.23
CA ARG A 128 -13.68 -3.23 -10.07
C ARG A 128 -12.74 -2.21 -10.71
N GLU A 129 -12.91 -1.99 -12.02
CA GLU A 129 -12.06 -1.09 -12.81
C GLU A 129 -12.11 0.35 -12.30
N GLU A 130 -13.29 0.84 -11.96
CA GLU A 130 -13.50 2.18 -11.40
C GLU A 130 -12.83 2.40 -10.05
N VAL A 131 -12.41 1.33 -9.36
CA VAL A 131 -11.66 1.37 -8.11
C VAL A 131 -10.16 1.19 -8.35
N TYR A 132 -9.75 0.10 -9.03
CA TYR A 132 -8.31 -0.16 -9.18
C TYR A 132 -7.59 0.84 -10.08
N MET A 133 -8.27 1.42 -11.05
CA MET A 133 -7.62 2.39 -11.94
C MET A 133 -7.13 3.64 -11.22
N PRO A 134 -7.96 4.39 -10.46
CA PRO A 134 -7.49 5.54 -9.68
C PRO A 134 -6.54 5.14 -8.55
N MET A 135 -6.67 3.94 -7.95
CA MET A 135 -5.75 3.46 -6.92
C MET A 135 -4.35 3.18 -7.48
N THR A 136 -4.25 2.63 -8.69
CA THR A 136 -2.95 2.46 -9.37
C THR A 136 -2.35 3.81 -9.80
N ASP A 137 -3.17 4.81 -10.17
CA ASP A 137 -2.69 6.16 -10.44
C ASP A 137 -2.17 6.86 -9.16
N SER A 138 -2.80 6.60 -8.02
CA SER A 138 -2.31 7.09 -6.72
C SER A 138 -0.94 6.51 -6.34
N ALA A 139 -0.67 5.23 -6.66
CA ALA A 139 0.66 4.65 -6.49
C ALA A 139 1.67 5.31 -7.45
N LEU A 140 1.29 5.47 -8.71
CA LEU A 140 2.14 6.05 -9.72
C LEU A 140 2.53 7.51 -9.44
N PHE A 141 1.65 8.27 -8.75
CA PHE A 141 1.92 9.64 -8.29
C PHE A 141 3.27 9.74 -7.56
N TRP A 142 3.61 8.78 -6.70
CA TRP A 142 4.87 8.79 -5.95
C TRP A 142 6.09 8.62 -6.84
N LEU A 143 5.99 7.82 -7.89
CA LEU A 143 7.08 7.63 -8.85
C LEU A 143 7.23 8.81 -9.82
N GLU A 144 6.11 9.43 -10.21
CA GLU A 144 6.10 10.57 -11.16
C GLU A 144 6.58 11.87 -10.49
N ASN A 145 6.23 12.08 -9.22
CA ASN A 145 6.54 13.33 -8.51
C ASN A 145 7.79 13.25 -7.64
N PHE A 146 8.22 12.04 -7.29
CA PHE A 146 9.38 11.78 -6.44
C PHE A 146 10.24 10.66 -7.05
N LYS A 147 11.54 10.72 -6.81
CA LYS A 147 12.50 9.75 -7.38
C LYS A 147 12.64 8.50 -6.49
N PHE A 148 11.53 7.87 -6.13
CA PHE A 148 11.60 6.56 -5.50
C PHE A 148 12.11 5.51 -6.48
N ASP A 149 12.88 4.55 -5.98
CA ASP A 149 13.44 3.43 -6.76
C ASP A 149 12.52 2.21 -6.76
N GLY A 150 11.40 2.28 -6.05
CA GLY A 150 10.44 1.19 -6.01
C GLY A 150 9.45 1.27 -4.88
N PHE A 151 8.77 0.13 -4.70
CA PHE A 151 7.79 -0.07 -3.63
C PHE A 151 8.05 -1.35 -2.84
N ARG A 152 7.77 -1.30 -1.56
CA ARG A 152 7.29 -2.44 -0.79
C ARG A 152 5.77 -2.34 -0.74
N HIS A 153 5.09 -3.34 -1.26
CA HIS A 153 3.63 -3.38 -1.28
C HIS A 153 3.10 -4.11 -0.05
N ASP A 154 2.35 -3.37 0.75
CA ASP A 154 1.65 -3.90 1.92
C ASP A 154 0.54 -4.87 1.51
N ALA A 155 0.31 -5.89 2.33
CA ALA A 155 -0.83 -6.80 2.22
C ALA A 155 -1.10 -7.37 0.82
N THR A 156 -0.07 -7.68 0.04
CA THR A 156 -0.15 -8.05 -1.38
C THR A 156 -1.13 -9.19 -1.66
N LYS A 157 -1.23 -10.19 -0.77
CA LYS A 157 -2.15 -11.33 -0.95
C LYS A 157 -3.62 -10.94 -0.94
N HIS A 158 -3.95 -9.77 -0.38
CA HIS A 158 -5.31 -9.25 -0.27
C HIS A 158 -5.73 -8.41 -1.48
N ILE A 159 -4.83 -8.22 -2.44
CA ILE A 159 -5.02 -7.39 -3.62
C ILE A 159 -5.07 -8.30 -4.85
N PRO A 160 -6.08 -8.12 -5.74
CA PRO A 160 -6.24 -8.97 -6.91
C PRO A 160 -5.13 -8.73 -7.95
N GLU A 161 -4.83 -9.76 -8.75
CA GLU A 161 -3.78 -9.72 -9.77
C GLU A 161 -3.98 -8.61 -10.81
N VAL A 162 -5.22 -8.24 -11.11
CA VAL A 162 -5.53 -7.17 -12.07
C VAL A 162 -4.92 -5.83 -11.63
N PHE A 163 -4.94 -5.53 -10.34
CA PHE A 163 -4.29 -4.34 -9.79
C PHE A 163 -2.78 -4.34 -10.09
N TRP A 164 -2.09 -5.44 -9.78
CA TRP A 164 -0.64 -5.55 -9.96
C TRP A 164 -0.22 -5.47 -11.42
N ARG A 165 -0.95 -6.15 -12.31
CA ARG A 165 -0.73 -6.07 -13.75
C ARG A 165 -0.92 -4.66 -14.28
N THR A 166 -1.97 -3.98 -13.83
CA THR A 166 -2.28 -2.61 -14.23
C THR A 166 -1.21 -1.64 -13.74
N LEU A 167 -0.83 -1.71 -12.45
CA LEU A 167 0.21 -0.86 -11.89
C LEU A 167 1.54 -1.07 -12.60
N THR A 168 1.99 -2.31 -12.77
CA THR A 168 3.26 -2.62 -13.44
C THR A 168 3.26 -2.20 -14.92
N SER A 169 2.11 -2.32 -15.62
CA SER A 169 1.98 -1.81 -16.99
C SER A 169 2.13 -0.29 -17.03
N LYS A 170 1.42 0.44 -16.16
CA LYS A 170 1.53 1.90 -16.05
C LYS A 170 2.95 2.35 -15.69
N ILE A 171 3.63 1.66 -14.77
CA ILE A 171 5.02 1.96 -14.42
C ILE A 171 5.92 1.85 -15.65
N ARG A 172 5.85 0.74 -16.38
CA ARG A 172 6.65 0.51 -17.60
C ARG A 172 6.38 1.52 -18.71
N GLU A 173 5.14 1.97 -18.83
CA GLU A 173 4.74 2.95 -19.82
C GLU A 173 5.21 4.36 -19.49
N ARG A 174 5.12 4.76 -18.20
CA ARG A 174 5.31 6.16 -17.79
C ARG A 174 6.66 6.45 -17.16
N ILE A 175 7.33 5.44 -16.59
CA ILE A 175 8.66 5.59 -15.97
C ILE A 175 9.68 4.85 -16.82
N SER A 176 10.33 5.59 -17.74
CA SER A 176 11.30 5.03 -18.67
C SER A 176 12.77 5.42 -18.37
N ASP A 177 12.96 6.31 -17.42
CA ASP A 177 14.27 6.89 -17.07
C ASP A 177 15.03 6.07 -16.02
N ARG A 178 14.36 5.13 -15.34
CA ARG A 178 14.95 4.28 -14.31
C ARG A 178 14.19 2.96 -14.14
N THR A 179 14.83 1.99 -13.51
CA THR A 179 14.19 0.74 -13.10
C THR A 179 13.45 0.94 -11.79
N ILE A 180 12.20 0.47 -11.72
CA ILE A 180 11.39 0.48 -10.51
C ILE A 180 11.30 -0.95 -9.97
N TYR A 181 11.76 -1.15 -8.75
CA TYR A 181 11.72 -2.44 -8.06
C TYR A 181 10.47 -2.56 -7.20
N GLN A 182 9.75 -3.67 -7.34
CA GLN A 182 8.51 -3.93 -6.61
C GLN A 182 8.61 -5.23 -5.81
N ILE A 183 8.58 -5.14 -4.48
CA ILE A 183 8.55 -6.29 -3.59
C ILE A 183 7.23 -6.32 -2.81
N GLY A 184 6.56 -7.47 -2.78
CA GLY A 184 5.27 -7.64 -2.12
C GLY A 184 5.35 -8.37 -0.79
N GLU A 185 4.42 -8.07 0.10
CA GLU A 185 4.22 -8.79 1.33
C GLU A 185 3.08 -9.81 1.17
N THR A 186 3.44 -11.09 1.05
CA THR A 186 2.47 -12.18 0.96
C THR A 186 2.79 -13.24 2.00
N TYR A 187 1.97 -13.33 3.04
CA TYR A 187 2.01 -14.43 3.98
C TYR A 187 1.08 -15.55 3.50
N GLY A 188 1.64 -16.67 3.08
CA GLY A 188 0.83 -17.74 2.50
C GLY A 188 1.65 -18.92 1.99
N SER A 189 1.00 -19.79 1.20
CA SER A 189 1.67 -20.95 0.59
C SER A 189 2.71 -20.51 -0.45
N PRO A 190 3.78 -21.30 -0.69
CA PRO A 190 4.75 -21.02 -1.74
C PRO A 190 4.11 -20.81 -3.13
N MET A 191 3.02 -21.52 -3.42
CA MET A 191 2.28 -21.38 -4.69
C MET A 191 1.58 -20.02 -4.78
N LEU A 192 1.00 -19.52 -3.69
CA LEU A 192 0.39 -18.18 -3.65
C LEU A 192 1.46 -17.09 -3.80
N ILE A 193 2.58 -17.22 -3.07
CA ILE A 193 3.71 -16.29 -3.15
C ILE A 193 4.24 -16.21 -4.58
N ASP A 194 4.50 -17.36 -5.21
CA ASP A 194 5.00 -17.47 -6.58
C ASP A 194 4.01 -16.87 -7.61
N SER A 195 2.71 -16.92 -7.37
CA SER A 195 1.72 -16.37 -8.30
C SER A 195 1.87 -14.87 -8.53
N TYR A 196 2.36 -14.11 -7.56
CA TYR A 196 2.53 -12.66 -7.67
C TYR A 196 3.82 -12.20 -8.35
N VAL A 197 4.81 -13.09 -8.57
CA VAL A 197 6.08 -12.76 -9.26
C VAL A 197 6.08 -13.18 -10.73
N ARG A 198 4.91 -13.51 -11.29
CA ARG A 198 4.77 -13.97 -12.67
C ARG A 198 4.17 -12.90 -13.59
N ASN A 199 4.55 -12.95 -14.86
CA ASN A 199 3.81 -12.34 -15.98
C ASN A 199 3.45 -10.86 -15.81
N GLY A 200 4.41 -10.02 -15.45
CA GLY A 200 4.22 -8.56 -15.43
C GLY A 200 3.52 -8.05 -14.18
N MET A 201 3.66 -8.75 -13.07
CA MET A 201 3.32 -8.29 -11.74
C MET A 201 4.57 -7.83 -10.98
N LEU A 202 4.81 -8.31 -9.77
CA LEU A 202 5.90 -7.88 -8.91
C LEU A 202 7.23 -8.55 -9.27
N ASP A 203 8.34 -7.94 -8.86
CA ASP A 203 9.69 -8.46 -9.07
C ASP A 203 10.08 -9.49 -8.01
N ALA A 204 9.58 -9.34 -6.79
CA ALA A 204 9.89 -10.20 -5.66
C ALA A 204 8.76 -10.26 -4.62
N GLN A 205 8.90 -11.20 -3.71
CA GLN A 205 8.09 -11.37 -2.51
C GLN A 205 8.96 -11.60 -1.30
N PHE A 206 8.49 -11.21 -0.11
CA PHE A 206 9.12 -11.65 1.13
C PHE A 206 8.94 -13.17 1.32
N ASP A 207 9.95 -13.80 1.88
CA ASP A 207 9.95 -15.22 2.29
C ASP A 207 9.84 -15.25 3.84
N PHE A 208 8.64 -15.58 4.35
CA PHE A 208 8.31 -15.64 5.77
C PHE A 208 8.34 -17.07 6.31
#